data_2798ee2fa05b84c43382c01a7e4b5a17
#
_entry.id   2798ee2fa05b84c43382c01a7e4b5a17
#
_cell.length_a   1.000
_cell.length_b   1.000
_cell.length_c   1.000
_cell.angle_alpha   90.00
_cell.angle_beta   90.00
_cell.angle_gamma   90.00
#
_symmetry.space_group_name_H-M   'P 1'
#
loop_
_entity.id
_entity.type
_entity.pdbx_description
1 polymer ?
#
loop_
_entity_poly.entity_id
_entity_poly.type
_entity_poly.pdbx_seq_one_letter_code
_entity_poly.pdbx_strand_id
1 'polypeptide(L)'
;MQCMKEQAFNEIKVKDIILASGISSRTFYQYYKDTHALLLAVEDDILAEFNKALLADREAVNGIDHVLSQDELIKVAENISKNSISFFLKNKDKLEILTSDNGDIRFFNKMVEYANKEFAIRMEMMNPNYKAILAQEQTIPPDMVLGIFDISIINVVLQLIKYNDELSPADMRRYIAGYLTRTPLQFLGLMK
;
A
#
# COMPACT_ATOMS: atom_id res chain seq x y z
N MET A 1 14.01 -10.19 -8.81
CA MET A 1 13.56 -8.91 -9.41
C MET A 1 14.05 -8.76 -10.87
N GLN A 2 15.37 -8.88 -11.19
CA GLN A 2 15.86 -8.69 -12.59
C GLN A 2 15.14 -9.61 -13.59
N CYS A 3 15.04 -10.90 -13.32
CA CYS A 3 14.37 -11.85 -14.21
C CYS A 3 12.87 -11.51 -14.44
N MET A 4 12.19 -10.97 -13.42
CA MET A 4 10.77 -10.58 -13.52
C MET A 4 10.53 -9.33 -14.37
N LYS A 5 11.55 -8.55 -14.72
CA LYS A 5 11.43 -7.48 -15.71
C LYS A 5 11.22 -8.00 -17.13
N GLU A 6 11.67 -9.21 -17.40
CA GLU A 6 11.73 -9.78 -18.74
C GLU A 6 10.71 -10.89 -18.96
N GLN A 7 10.27 -11.59 -17.90
CA GLN A 7 9.35 -12.73 -18.00
C GLN A 7 8.52 -12.89 -16.73
N ALA A 8 7.35 -13.53 -16.87
CA ALA A 8 6.46 -13.82 -15.76
C ALA A 8 7.13 -14.74 -14.72
N PHE A 9 6.82 -14.52 -13.43
CA PHE A 9 7.45 -15.26 -12.33
C PHE A 9 7.34 -16.79 -12.48
N ASN A 10 6.20 -17.31 -12.94
CA ASN A 10 5.95 -18.74 -13.13
C ASN A 10 6.85 -19.40 -14.21
N GLU A 11 7.48 -18.61 -15.07
CA GLU A 11 8.41 -19.08 -16.10
C GLU A 11 9.87 -19.07 -15.61
N ILE A 12 10.18 -18.35 -14.53
CA ILE A 12 11.52 -18.18 -13.98
C ILE A 12 11.99 -19.49 -13.33
N LYS A 13 13.15 -19.97 -13.76
CA LYS A 13 13.81 -21.14 -13.20
C LYS A 13 15.01 -20.74 -12.35
N VAL A 14 15.45 -21.64 -11.46
CA VAL A 14 16.63 -21.40 -10.61
C VAL A 14 17.87 -21.05 -11.45
N LYS A 15 18.04 -21.65 -12.64
CA LYS A 15 19.14 -21.33 -13.55
C LYS A 15 19.18 -19.86 -13.99
N ASP A 16 18.01 -19.25 -14.18
CA ASP A 16 17.89 -17.86 -14.62
C ASP A 16 18.30 -16.90 -13.50
N ILE A 17 17.92 -17.23 -12.25
CA ILE A 17 18.32 -16.50 -11.06
C ILE A 17 19.84 -16.61 -10.83
N ILE A 18 20.41 -17.81 -10.97
CA ILE A 18 21.84 -18.04 -10.83
C ILE A 18 22.61 -17.22 -11.88
N LEU A 19 22.17 -17.25 -13.13
CA LEU A 19 22.78 -16.46 -14.21
C LEU A 19 22.73 -14.96 -13.93
N ALA A 20 21.55 -14.45 -13.51
CA ALA A 20 21.35 -13.04 -13.23
C ALA A 20 22.09 -12.53 -11.97
N SER A 21 22.27 -13.39 -10.96
CA SER A 21 22.88 -13.01 -9.67
C SER A 21 24.37 -13.33 -9.56
N GLY A 22 24.89 -14.21 -10.42
CA GLY A 22 26.28 -14.69 -10.35
C GLY A 22 26.57 -15.63 -9.18
N ILE A 23 25.56 -16.07 -8.40
CA ILE A 23 25.75 -17.05 -7.32
C ILE A 23 25.84 -18.48 -7.85
N SER A 24 26.39 -19.42 -7.05
CA SER A 24 26.38 -20.83 -7.41
C SER A 24 25.04 -21.50 -7.10
N SER A 25 24.72 -22.60 -7.81
CA SER A 25 23.55 -23.45 -7.48
C SER A 25 23.58 -23.91 -6.02
N ARG A 26 24.76 -24.27 -5.52
CA ARG A 26 24.95 -24.68 -4.12
C ARG A 26 24.56 -23.57 -3.16
N THR A 27 24.97 -22.34 -3.43
CA THR A 27 24.61 -21.17 -2.64
C THR A 27 23.11 -20.92 -2.67
N PHE A 28 22.48 -21.01 -3.84
CA PHE A 28 21.03 -20.83 -3.94
C PHE A 28 20.28 -21.85 -3.06
N TYR A 29 20.56 -23.16 -3.24
CA TYR A 29 19.86 -24.23 -2.51
C TYR A 29 20.20 -24.30 -1.01
N GLN A 30 21.23 -23.61 -0.56
CA GLN A 30 21.52 -23.42 0.86
C GLN A 30 20.47 -22.57 1.57
N TYR A 31 19.89 -21.60 0.85
CA TYR A 31 18.94 -20.62 1.42
C TYR A 31 17.49 -20.85 0.96
N TYR A 32 17.29 -21.30 -0.27
CA TYR A 32 15.95 -21.43 -0.86
C TYR A 32 15.79 -22.78 -1.55
N LYS A 33 14.71 -23.48 -1.25
CA LYS A 33 14.42 -24.79 -1.87
C LYS A 33 14.04 -24.67 -3.36
N ASP A 34 13.44 -23.55 -3.76
CA ASP A 34 12.97 -23.28 -5.12
C ASP A 34 12.80 -21.76 -5.35
N THR A 35 12.43 -21.36 -6.57
CA THR A 35 12.18 -19.97 -6.94
C THR A 35 11.03 -19.35 -6.14
N HIS A 36 10.02 -20.14 -5.80
CA HIS A 36 8.87 -19.68 -5.04
C HIS A 36 9.25 -19.32 -3.60
N ALA A 37 10.10 -20.13 -2.94
CA ALA A 37 10.61 -19.82 -1.61
C ALA A 37 11.41 -18.50 -1.59
N LEU A 38 12.18 -18.21 -2.64
CA LEU A 38 12.87 -16.95 -2.79
C LEU A 38 11.88 -15.78 -2.98
N LEU A 39 10.86 -15.94 -3.84
CA LEU A 39 9.85 -14.89 -4.04
C LEU A 39 9.14 -14.57 -2.73
N LEU A 40 8.67 -15.57 -2.01
CA LEU A 40 8.00 -15.40 -0.72
C LEU A 40 8.88 -14.63 0.28
N ALA A 41 10.18 -14.97 0.37
CA ALA A 41 11.10 -14.25 1.24
C ALA A 41 11.23 -12.76 0.87
N VAL A 42 11.30 -12.44 -0.43
CA VAL A 42 11.34 -11.05 -0.91
C VAL A 42 10.03 -10.33 -0.61
N GLU A 43 8.89 -10.98 -0.81
CA GLU A 43 7.57 -10.42 -0.51
C GLU A 43 7.40 -10.15 0.99
N ASP A 44 7.79 -11.11 1.83
CA ASP A 44 7.68 -11.01 3.29
C ASP A 44 8.55 -9.86 3.84
N ASP A 45 9.76 -9.66 3.31
CA ASP A 45 10.62 -8.53 3.68
C ASP A 45 9.94 -7.18 3.33
N ILE A 46 9.36 -7.07 2.13
CA ILE A 46 8.69 -5.85 1.69
C ILE A 46 7.41 -5.60 2.51
N LEU A 47 6.63 -6.66 2.79
CA LEU A 47 5.43 -6.57 3.61
C LEU A 47 5.75 -6.17 5.06
N ALA A 48 6.86 -6.66 5.60
CA ALA A 48 7.32 -6.27 6.94
C ALA A 48 7.71 -4.77 6.99
N GLU A 49 8.42 -4.25 5.97
CA GLU A 49 8.71 -2.82 5.85
C GLU A 49 7.42 -1.99 5.70
N PHE A 50 6.46 -2.47 4.90
CA PHE A 50 5.17 -1.81 4.71
C PHE A 50 4.38 -1.74 6.01
N ASN A 51 4.27 -2.86 6.72
CA ASN A 51 3.59 -2.89 8.01
C ASN A 51 4.22 -1.93 9.03
N LYS A 52 5.56 -1.86 9.07
CA LYS A 52 6.28 -0.90 9.91
C LYS A 52 5.92 0.54 9.56
N ALA A 53 5.80 0.88 8.29
CA ALA A 53 5.41 2.21 7.83
C ALA A 53 3.96 2.53 8.24
N LEU A 54 3.04 1.59 8.07
CA LEU A 54 1.65 1.71 8.50
C LEU A 54 1.54 1.96 10.02
N LEU A 55 2.27 1.19 10.83
CA LEU A 55 2.30 1.37 12.28
C LEU A 55 2.84 2.74 12.69
N ALA A 56 3.88 3.23 12.01
CA ALA A 56 4.43 4.56 12.27
C ALA A 56 3.44 5.69 11.89
N ASP A 57 2.65 5.49 10.83
CA ASP A 57 1.61 6.45 10.43
C ASP A 57 0.40 6.48 11.40
N ARG A 58 0.21 5.43 12.21
CA ARG A 58 -0.85 5.40 13.26
C ARG A 58 -0.71 6.52 14.28
N GLU A 59 0.51 6.96 14.54
CA GLU A 59 0.78 8.05 15.47
C GLU A 59 0.07 9.36 15.09
N ALA A 60 -0.24 9.54 13.79
CA ALA A 60 -0.95 10.73 13.30
C ALA A 60 -2.40 10.86 13.82
N VAL A 61 -2.99 9.77 14.31
CA VAL A 61 -4.35 9.75 14.89
C VAL A 61 -4.37 9.66 16.40
N ASN A 62 -3.20 9.58 17.05
CA ASN A 62 -3.11 9.53 18.51
C ASN A 62 -3.67 10.82 19.15
N GLY A 63 -4.49 10.64 20.18
CA GLY A 63 -5.05 11.76 20.95
C GLY A 63 -6.18 12.51 20.25
N ILE A 64 -6.70 12.01 19.12
CA ILE A 64 -7.93 12.54 18.51
C ILE A 64 -9.12 12.01 19.33
N ASP A 65 -9.79 12.90 20.05
CA ASP A 65 -10.92 12.59 20.95
C ASP A 65 -12.18 13.40 20.62
N HIS A 66 -12.20 14.07 19.47
CA HIS A 66 -13.29 14.91 19.01
C HIS A 66 -13.55 14.74 17.50
N VAL A 67 -14.70 15.20 17.04
CA VAL A 67 -15.01 15.25 15.60
C VAL A 67 -14.16 16.32 14.93
N LEU A 68 -13.33 15.91 13.97
CA LEU A 68 -12.42 16.80 13.27
C LEU A 68 -13.17 17.79 12.38
N SER A 69 -12.75 19.04 12.40
CA SER A 69 -13.11 20.02 11.37
C SER A 69 -12.47 19.64 10.03
N GLN A 70 -12.94 20.24 8.93
CA GLN A 70 -12.39 19.96 7.59
C GLN A 70 -10.89 20.27 7.51
N ASP A 71 -10.42 21.36 8.11
CA ASP A 71 -9.00 21.74 8.12
C ASP A 71 -8.13 20.75 8.92
N GLU A 72 -8.64 20.26 10.04
CA GLU A 72 -7.97 19.23 10.84
C GLU A 72 -7.92 17.90 10.11
N LEU A 73 -9.01 17.50 9.44
CA LEU A 73 -9.06 16.32 8.59
C LEU A 73 -7.98 16.33 7.49
N ILE A 74 -7.80 17.48 6.81
CA ILE A 74 -6.77 17.62 5.78
C ILE A 74 -5.38 17.44 6.38
N LYS A 75 -5.09 18.08 7.53
CA LYS A 75 -3.80 17.93 8.22
C LYS A 75 -3.54 16.50 8.68
N VAL A 76 -4.55 15.84 9.24
CA VAL A 76 -4.45 14.42 9.61
C VAL A 76 -4.19 13.56 8.38
N ALA A 77 -4.94 13.77 7.29
CA ALA A 77 -4.78 13.01 6.04
C ALA A 77 -3.39 13.17 5.41
N GLU A 78 -2.78 14.37 5.49
CA GLU A 78 -1.40 14.60 5.04
C GLU A 78 -0.36 13.84 5.90
N ASN A 79 -0.63 13.65 7.19
CA ASN A 79 0.32 13.00 8.11
C ASN A 79 0.12 11.49 8.20
N ILE A 80 -1.11 10.99 8.06
CA ILE A 80 -1.47 9.58 8.20
C ILE A 80 -0.85 8.67 7.11
N SER A 81 -0.27 9.25 6.07
CA SER A 81 0.37 8.56 4.95
C SER A 81 1.87 8.88 4.80
N LYS A 82 2.47 9.61 5.74
CA LYS A 82 3.86 10.10 5.64
C LYS A 82 4.88 8.97 5.50
N ASN A 83 4.83 7.99 6.39
CA ASN A 83 5.77 6.87 6.39
C ASN A 83 5.44 5.87 5.28
N SER A 84 4.15 5.63 5.02
CA SER A 84 3.70 4.78 3.91
C SER A 84 4.15 5.33 2.56
N ILE A 85 4.03 6.63 2.29
CA ILE A 85 4.53 7.24 1.05
C ILE A 85 6.05 7.10 0.95
N SER A 86 6.78 7.30 2.05
CA SER A 86 8.23 7.11 2.06
C SER A 86 8.63 5.66 1.75
N PHE A 87 7.88 4.69 2.27
CA PHE A 87 8.03 3.27 1.93
C PHE A 87 7.79 3.02 0.45
N PHE A 88 6.69 3.52 -0.12
CA PHE A 88 6.34 3.34 -1.52
C PHE A 88 7.42 3.91 -2.45
N LEU A 89 7.91 5.11 -2.17
CA LEU A 89 8.97 5.75 -2.95
C LEU A 89 10.29 4.97 -2.87
N LYS A 90 10.69 4.53 -1.66
CA LYS A 90 11.90 3.73 -1.45
C LYS A 90 11.87 2.41 -2.21
N ASN A 91 10.70 1.77 -2.29
CA ASN A 91 10.53 0.45 -2.89
C ASN A 91 9.88 0.49 -4.29
N LYS A 92 9.81 1.67 -4.94
CA LYS A 92 9.15 1.88 -6.23
C LYS A 92 9.43 0.76 -7.23
N ASP A 93 10.71 0.53 -7.57
CA ASP A 93 11.10 -0.44 -8.59
C ASP A 93 10.68 -1.88 -8.26
N LYS A 94 10.73 -2.24 -6.96
CA LYS A 94 10.29 -3.57 -6.51
C LYS A 94 8.78 -3.72 -6.59
N LEU A 95 8.05 -2.69 -6.17
CA LEU A 95 6.60 -2.68 -6.17
C LEU A 95 6.05 -2.70 -7.60
N GLU A 96 6.63 -1.93 -8.52
CA GLU A 96 6.27 -1.96 -9.94
C GLU A 96 6.37 -3.37 -10.53
N ILE A 97 7.43 -4.11 -10.19
CA ILE A 97 7.62 -5.47 -10.68
C ILE A 97 6.65 -6.45 -10.00
N LEU A 98 6.54 -6.40 -8.67
CA LEU A 98 5.71 -7.34 -7.91
C LEU A 98 4.21 -7.17 -8.16
N THR A 99 3.77 -5.95 -8.51
CA THR A 99 2.36 -5.66 -8.83
C THR A 99 2.06 -5.62 -10.33
N SER A 100 3.04 -5.93 -11.20
CA SER A 100 2.85 -6.08 -12.64
C SER A 100 2.27 -7.45 -13.01
N ASP A 101 1.94 -7.64 -14.28
CA ASP A 101 1.51 -8.93 -14.84
C ASP A 101 2.56 -10.05 -14.68
N ASN A 102 3.83 -9.68 -14.52
CA ASN A 102 4.94 -10.59 -14.25
C ASN A 102 5.08 -10.98 -12.77
N GLY A 103 4.36 -10.29 -11.88
CA GLY A 103 4.39 -10.48 -10.43
C GLY A 103 3.43 -11.56 -9.92
N ASP A 104 3.15 -11.49 -8.62
CA ASP A 104 2.17 -12.36 -7.95
C ASP A 104 1.02 -11.49 -7.39
N ILE A 105 -0.17 -11.66 -7.95
CA ILE A 105 -1.38 -10.95 -7.48
C ILE A 105 -1.64 -11.14 -5.98
N ARG A 106 -1.18 -12.25 -5.40
CA ARG A 106 -1.31 -12.51 -3.96
C ARG A 106 -0.51 -11.51 -3.12
N PHE A 107 0.60 -11.00 -3.64
CA PHE A 107 1.37 -9.96 -2.98
C PHE A 107 0.56 -8.67 -2.83
N PHE A 108 -0.09 -8.21 -3.90
CA PHE A 108 -0.99 -7.06 -3.84
C PHE A 108 -2.13 -7.26 -2.84
N ASN A 109 -2.76 -8.44 -2.85
CA ASN A 109 -3.84 -8.76 -1.91
C ASN A 109 -3.37 -8.74 -0.45
N LYS A 110 -2.16 -9.22 -0.17
CA LYS A 110 -1.55 -9.13 1.17
C LYS A 110 -1.32 -7.67 1.59
N MET A 111 -0.83 -6.81 0.68
CA MET A 111 -0.69 -5.38 0.97
C MET A 111 -2.03 -4.74 1.35
N VAL A 112 -3.08 -5.04 0.58
CA VAL A 112 -4.45 -4.58 0.88
C VAL A 112 -4.91 -5.09 2.25
N GLU A 113 -4.66 -6.35 2.58
CA GLU A 113 -5.03 -6.94 3.87
C GLU A 113 -4.34 -6.23 5.06
N TYR A 114 -3.04 -5.91 4.93
CA TYR A 114 -2.31 -5.14 5.95
C TYR A 114 -2.88 -3.72 6.11
N ALA A 115 -3.16 -3.04 4.99
CA ALA A 115 -3.76 -1.71 5.01
C ALA A 115 -5.15 -1.72 5.65
N ASN A 116 -6.02 -2.68 5.27
CA ASN A 116 -7.38 -2.83 5.84
C ASN A 116 -7.35 -3.01 7.35
N LYS A 117 -6.47 -3.89 7.87
CA LYS A 117 -6.32 -4.11 9.31
C LYS A 117 -5.92 -2.83 10.03
N GLU A 118 -4.93 -2.15 9.48
CA GLU A 118 -4.41 -0.93 10.09
C GLU A 118 -5.42 0.21 10.02
N PHE A 119 -6.11 0.36 8.90
CA PHE A 119 -7.12 1.39 8.72
C PHE A 119 -8.31 1.18 9.69
N ALA A 120 -8.78 -0.05 9.85
CA ALA A 120 -9.82 -0.36 10.81
C ALA A 120 -9.44 0.02 12.24
N ILE A 121 -8.18 -0.24 12.65
CA ILE A 121 -7.66 0.17 13.97
C ILE A 121 -7.67 1.70 14.11
N ARG A 122 -7.21 2.43 13.10
CA ARG A 122 -7.20 3.91 13.11
C ARG A 122 -8.61 4.48 13.19
N MET A 123 -9.55 3.91 12.44
CA MET A 123 -10.95 4.33 12.50
C MET A 123 -11.56 4.11 13.89
N GLU A 124 -11.25 2.97 14.53
CA GLU A 124 -11.70 2.68 15.88
C GLU A 124 -11.09 3.62 16.93
N MET A 125 -9.81 4.00 16.77
CA MET A 125 -9.14 5.00 17.61
C MET A 125 -9.79 6.38 17.50
N MET A 126 -10.14 6.80 16.28
CA MET A 126 -10.75 8.11 16.01
C MET A 126 -12.23 8.14 16.38
N ASN A 127 -12.95 7.06 16.17
CA ASN A 127 -14.38 6.93 16.44
C ASN A 127 -14.77 5.48 16.72
N PRO A 128 -14.87 5.06 18.00
CA PRO A 128 -15.25 3.67 18.37
C PRO A 128 -16.61 3.21 17.81
N ASN A 129 -17.48 4.14 17.44
CA ASN A 129 -18.80 3.84 16.89
C ASN A 129 -18.86 3.85 15.35
N TYR A 130 -17.71 3.97 14.65
CA TYR A 130 -17.68 4.14 13.19
C TYR A 130 -18.42 3.04 12.43
N LYS A 131 -18.33 1.78 12.87
CA LYS A 131 -19.03 0.64 12.24
C LYS A 131 -20.54 0.77 12.33
N ALA A 132 -21.06 1.25 13.46
CA ALA A 132 -22.48 1.47 13.64
C ALA A 132 -22.99 2.61 12.75
N ILE A 133 -22.21 3.69 12.61
CA ILE A 133 -22.50 4.82 11.71
C ILE A 133 -22.53 4.33 10.25
N LEU A 134 -21.49 3.63 9.81
CA LEU A 134 -21.45 3.08 8.45
C LEU A 134 -22.62 2.12 8.16
N ALA A 135 -23.00 1.29 9.11
CA ALA A 135 -24.12 0.37 8.95
C ALA A 135 -25.49 1.07 8.83
N GLN A 136 -25.61 2.29 9.38
CA GLN A 136 -26.84 3.10 9.24
C GLN A 136 -26.90 3.86 7.92
N GLU A 137 -25.75 4.34 7.42
CA GLU A 137 -25.68 5.19 6.25
C GLU A 137 -25.44 4.44 4.95
N GLN A 138 -24.92 3.22 5.03
CA GLN A 138 -24.54 2.41 3.86
C GLN A 138 -25.41 1.16 3.72
N THR A 139 -25.69 0.80 2.48
CA THR A 139 -26.43 -0.44 2.14
C THR A 139 -25.57 -1.69 2.11
N ILE A 140 -24.24 -1.54 2.23
CA ILE A 140 -23.27 -2.64 2.21
C ILE A 140 -22.57 -2.75 3.58
N PRO A 141 -22.06 -3.95 3.95
CA PRO A 141 -21.41 -4.15 5.24
C PRO A 141 -20.21 -3.18 5.45
N PRO A 142 -20.01 -2.66 6.68
CA PRO A 142 -18.91 -1.74 7.00
C PRO A 142 -17.51 -2.22 6.57
N ASP A 143 -17.21 -3.51 6.79
CA ASP A 143 -15.92 -4.07 6.40
C ASP A 143 -15.71 -4.07 4.87
N MET A 144 -16.81 -4.19 4.10
CA MET A 144 -16.76 -4.07 2.64
C MET A 144 -16.51 -2.63 2.18
N VAL A 145 -17.12 -1.65 2.85
CA VAL A 145 -16.86 -0.22 2.60
C VAL A 145 -15.39 0.10 2.81
N LEU A 146 -14.81 -0.35 3.93
CA LEU A 146 -13.40 -0.15 4.26
C LEU A 146 -12.48 -0.82 3.22
N GLY A 147 -12.79 -2.07 2.84
CA GLY A 147 -12.00 -2.80 1.84
C GLY A 147 -11.96 -2.08 0.49
N ILE A 148 -13.10 -1.58 0.00
CA ILE A 148 -13.17 -0.80 -1.25
C ILE A 148 -12.34 0.48 -1.13
N PHE A 149 -12.43 1.17 0.00
CA PHE A 149 -11.69 2.40 0.26
C PHE A 149 -10.18 2.17 0.24
N ASP A 150 -9.68 1.16 0.96
CA ASP A 150 -8.24 0.86 1.05
C ASP A 150 -7.65 0.41 -0.29
N ILE A 151 -8.36 -0.44 -1.04
CA ILE A 151 -7.95 -0.82 -2.40
C ILE A 151 -7.80 0.43 -3.27
N SER A 152 -8.74 1.36 -3.18
CA SER A 152 -8.70 2.58 -3.98
C SER A 152 -7.50 3.46 -3.62
N ILE A 153 -7.18 3.59 -2.32
CA ILE A 153 -6.01 4.37 -1.85
C ILE A 153 -4.70 3.73 -2.31
N ILE A 154 -4.54 2.41 -2.14
CA ILE A 154 -3.33 1.72 -2.57
C ILE A 154 -3.14 1.88 -4.07
N ASN A 155 -4.20 1.73 -4.87
CA ASN A 155 -4.12 1.95 -6.31
C ASN A 155 -3.73 3.39 -6.67
N VAL A 156 -4.29 4.39 -5.99
CA VAL A 156 -3.90 5.81 -6.20
C VAL A 156 -2.42 5.99 -5.90
N VAL A 157 -1.91 5.45 -4.79
CA VAL A 157 -0.48 5.55 -4.44
C VAL A 157 0.39 4.86 -5.49
N LEU A 158 0.05 3.65 -5.92
CA LEU A 158 0.80 2.92 -6.94
C LEU A 158 0.81 3.66 -8.28
N GLN A 159 -0.31 4.26 -8.69
CA GLN A 159 -0.35 5.10 -9.89
C GLN A 159 0.53 6.36 -9.73
N LEU A 160 0.46 7.04 -8.58
CA LEU A 160 1.29 8.21 -8.32
C LEU A 160 2.78 7.88 -8.43
N ILE A 161 3.26 6.78 -7.88
CA ILE A 161 4.68 6.40 -7.97
C ILE A 161 5.09 5.94 -9.36
N LYS A 162 4.19 5.30 -10.12
CA LYS A 162 4.46 4.82 -11.47
C LYS A 162 4.66 5.96 -12.47
N TYR A 163 3.82 6.99 -12.37
CA TYR A 163 3.83 8.11 -13.31
C TYR A 163 4.63 9.32 -12.82
N ASN A 164 5.42 9.15 -11.76
CA ASN A 164 5.96 10.30 -11.06
C ASN A 164 7.47 10.28 -10.91
N ASP A 165 8.13 10.95 -11.82
CA ASP A 165 9.49 11.45 -11.62
C ASP A 165 9.50 12.94 -11.19
N GLU A 166 8.34 13.61 -11.10
CA GLU A 166 8.21 15.06 -10.89
C GLU A 166 7.55 15.47 -9.56
N LEU A 167 6.74 14.58 -8.91
CA LEU A 167 6.05 14.94 -7.66
C LEU A 167 6.94 14.74 -6.42
N SER A 168 7.05 15.76 -5.60
CA SER A 168 7.70 15.61 -4.30
C SER A 168 6.87 14.74 -3.34
N PRO A 169 7.48 14.12 -2.30
CA PRO A 169 6.72 13.40 -1.27
C PRO A 169 5.64 14.27 -0.61
N ALA A 170 5.84 15.59 -0.53
CA ALA A 170 4.86 16.52 0.02
C ALA A 170 3.66 16.69 -0.92
N ASP A 171 3.89 16.78 -2.24
CA ASP A 171 2.80 16.87 -3.22
C ASP A 171 1.97 15.59 -3.24
N MET A 172 2.61 14.43 -3.13
CA MET A 172 1.92 13.13 -3.04
C MET A 172 1.00 13.08 -1.82
N ARG A 173 1.49 13.49 -0.64
CA ARG A 173 0.66 13.55 0.59
C ARG A 173 -0.53 14.48 0.42
N ARG A 174 -0.30 15.67 -0.14
CA ARG A 174 -1.37 16.64 -0.41
C ARG A 174 -2.40 16.10 -1.39
N TYR A 175 -1.95 15.40 -2.43
CA TYR A 175 -2.83 14.75 -3.39
C TYR A 175 -3.69 13.68 -2.73
N ILE A 176 -3.09 12.80 -1.93
CA ILE A 176 -3.80 11.75 -1.19
C ILE A 176 -4.78 12.37 -0.18
N ALA A 177 -4.35 13.38 0.58
CA ALA A 177 -5.25 14.09 1.50
C ALA A 177 -6.45 14.70 0.77
N GLY A 178 -6.24 15.31 -0.39
CA GLY A 178 -7.32 15.80 -1.25
C GLY A 178 -8.25 14.68 -1.74
N TYR A 179 -7.71 13.53 -2.11
CA TYR A 179 -8.49 12.36 -2.52
C TYR A 179 -9.35 11.81 -1.37
N LEU A 180 -8.80 11.79 -0.15
CA LEU A 180 -9.47 11.28 1.05
C LEU A 180 -10.57 12.20 1.59
N THR A 181 -10.46 13.50 1.36
CA THR A 181 -11.31 14.51 2.00
C THR A 181 -12.32 15.16 1.07
N ARG A 182 -12.33 14.81 -0.22
CA ARG A 182 -13.23 15.34 -1.25
C ARG A 182 -14.03 14.22 -1.89
N THR A 183 -15.24 14.55 -2.35
CA THR A 183 -15.98 13.64 -3.22
C THR A 183 -15.27 13.48 -4.57
N PRO A 184 -15.47 12.39 -5.31
CA PRO A 184 -14.88 12.24 -6.64
C PRO A 184 -15.19 13.41 -7.59
N LEU A 185 -16.41 13.96 -7.52
CA LEU A 185 -16.81 15.09 -8.37
C LEU A 185 -16.11 16.40 -7.97
N GLN A 186 -15.91 16.64 -6.66
CA GLN A 186 -15.13 17.78 -6.18
C GLN A 186 -13.64 17.62 -6.56
N PHE A 187 -13.10 16.42 -6.43
CA PHE A 187 -11.72 16.12 -6.80
C PHE A 187 -11.45 16.36 -8.29
N LEU A 188 -12.43 16.03 -9.16
CA LEU A 188 -12.37 16.29 -10.60
C LEU A 188 -12.73 17.74 -10.99
N GLY A 189 -13.06 18.61 -10.01
CA GLY A 189 -13.45 19.99 -10.29
C GLY A 189 -14.85 20.16 -10.89
N LEU A 190 -15.69 19.13 -10.82
CA LEU A 190 -17.06 19.13 -11.36
C LEU A 190 -18.09 19.61 -10.33
N MET A 191 -17.70 19.74 -9.06
CA MET A 191 -18.50 20.31 -7.96
C MET A 191 -17.62 21.21 -7.09
N LYS A 192 -18.24 22.24 -6.47
CA LYS A 192 -17.62 23.10 -5.46
C LYS A 192 -17.78 22.51 -4.07
#